data_a7f33b830e8ab7e0706d499ba763ec22
#
_entry.id   a7f33b830e8ab7e0706d499ba763ec22
#
_cell.length_a   1.000
_cell.length_b   1.000
_cell.length_c   1.000
_cell.angle_alpha   90.00
_cell.angle_beta   90.00
_cell.angle_gamma   90.00
#
_symmetry.space_group_name_H-M   'P 1'
#
loop_
_entity.id
_entity.type
_entity.pdbx_description
1 polymer ?
#
loop_
_entity_poly.entity_id
_entity_poly.type
_entity_poly.pdbx_seq_one_letter_code
_entity_poly.pdbx_strand_id
1 'polypeptide(L)'
;MRVLKTGMTTVAATSFALLAATMAQAETVSEVTVMNGARAVPATVVVPDGDGPFPAVVMNHGHGGGRQEGGGFGRLAKALADAGILTIRMDFPGSGDSKEPFTDGYLSNMISDSNASLAYLLQNFPADPARLGILGYSMGGRIALTVGETDGNPYKAMGLLAPSANPGKDLLLFFAGGSEAEYERLYAEASSDKGYADYTTMFGQQQKLSKQWFDELLASKPLESISAYKGAMLVVHGDKDVVIKPAENEAVIAAYPAASIVLVPEADHGYGFYSDQPEVSALVESSFAKFFSEALK
;
A
#
# COMPACT_ATOMS: atom_id res chain seq x y z
N MET A 1 -79.58 -45.47 -18.31
CA MET A 1 -78.25 -45.12 -18.82
C MET A 1 -77.66 -44.09 -17.90
N ARG A 2 -76.73 -44.51 -16.99
CA ARG A 2 -76.11 -43.66 -16.00
C ARG A 2 -74.69 -43.27 -16.52
N VAL A 3 -74.47 -41.99 -16.71
CA VAL A 3 -73.15 -41.46 -17.10
C VAL A 3 -72.38 -41.08 -15.84
N LEU A 4 -71.27 -41.77 -15.63
CA LEU A 4 -70.29 -41.40 -14.57
C LEU A 4 -69.45 -40.21 -15.03
N LYS A 5 -69.40 -39.16 -14.23
CA LYS A 5 -68.43 -38.07 -14.35
C LYS A 5 -67.19 -38.39 -13.51
N THR A 6 -66.06 -38.58 -14.17
CA THR A 6 -64.74 -38.67 -13.57
C THR A 6 -64.25 -37.26 -13.24
N GLY A 7 -64.05 -36.96 -11.97
CA GLY A 7 -63.38 -35.73 -11.52
C GLY A 7 -61.87 -35.86 -11.59
N MET A 8 -61.23 -34.97 -12.32
CA MET A 8 -59.76 -34.80 -12.33
C MET A 8 -59.36 -33.82 -11.22
N THR A 9 -58.63 -34.36 -10.22
CA THR A 9 -58.04 -33.55 -9.16
C THR A 9 -56.66 -33.04 -9.63
N THR A 10 -56.54 -31.75 -9.83
CA THR A 10 -55.25 -31.11 -10.18
C THR A 10 -54.48 -30.83 -8.88
N VAL A 11 -53.37 -31.49 -8.70
CA VAL A 11 -52.40 -31.20 -7.60
C VAL A 11 -51.51 -30.06 -8.06
N ALA A 12 -51.66 -28.90 -7.45
CA ALA A 12 -50.75 -27.75 -7.65
C ALA A 12 -49.47 -27.99 -6.86
N ALA A 13 -48.33 -28.22 -7.52
CA ALA A 13 -47.03 -28.28 -6.95
C ALA A 13 -46.53 -26.84 -6.67
N THR A 14 -46.48 -26.46 -5.43
CA THR A 14 -45.92 -25.17 -4.98
C THR A 14 -44.40 -25.35 -4.87
N SER A 15 -43.65 -24.80 -5.85
CA SER A 15 -42.19 -24.75 -5.81
C SER A 15 -41.76 -23.66 -4.83
N PHE A 16 -41.22 -24.04 -3.69
CA PHE A 16 -40.51 -23.12 -2.81
C PHE A 16 -39.11 -22.85 -3.40
N ALA A 17 -38.93 -21.66 -3.97
CA ALA A 17 -37.60 -21.16 -4.29
C ALA A 17 -36.92 -20.71 -2.99
N LEU A 18 -35.92 -21.45 -2.54
CA LEU A 18 -35.02 -21.03 -1.46
C LEU A 18 -34.18 -19.86 -2.01
N LEU A 19 -34.52 -18.62 -1.65
CA LEU A 19 -33.59 -17.50 -1.79
C LEU A 19 -32.48 -17.72 -0.75
N ALA A 20 -31.33 -18.20 -1.18
CA ALA A 20 -30.11 -18.10 -0.40
C ALA A 20 -29.76 -16.61 -0.31
N ALA A 21 -30.09 -15.97 0.80
CA ALA A 21 -29.54 -14.69 1.14
C ALA A 21 -28.02 -14.89 1.32
N THR A 22 -27.24 -14.43 0.34
CA THR A 22 -25.80 -14.24 0.54
C THR A 22 -25.66 -13.19 1.64
N MET A 23 -25.38 -13.65 2.87
CA MET A 23 -24.94 -12.78 3.95
C MET A 23 -23.70 -12.07 3.41
N ALA A 24 -23.72 -10.75 3.36
CA ALA A 24 -22.51 -9.98 3.12
C ALA A 24 -21.51 -10.39 4.19
N GLN A 25 -20.46 -11.00 3.78
CA GLN A 25 -19.37 -11.45 4.65
C GLN A 25 -18.71 -10.18 5.21
N ALA A 26 -18.54 -10.10 6.51
CA ALA A 26 -17.96 -8.95 7.19
C ALA A 26 -16.50 -9.27 7.52
N GLU A 27 -15.58 -8.50 6.92
CA GLU A 27 -14.17 -8.51 7.31
C GLU A 27 -14.01 -8.15 8.79
N THR A 28 -12.98 -8.69 9.43
CA THR A 28 -12.60 -8.30 10.80
C THR A 28 -11.47 -7.29 10.75
N VAL A 29 -11.72 -6.10 11.32
CA VAL A 29 -10.73 -5.03 11.44
C VAL A 29 -10.18 -5.01 12.86
N SER A 30 -8.85 -5.05 13.02
CA SER A 30 -8.15 -5.05 14.30
C SER A 30 -7.09 -3.96 14.33
N GLU A 31 -7.18 -3.05 15.31
CA GLU A 31 -6.10 -2.13 15.64
C GLU A 31 -5.09 -2.86 16.54
N VAL A 32 -3.83 -2.84 16.14
CA VAL A 32 -2.76 -3.57 16.83
C VAL A 32 -1.52 -2.68 17.02
N THR A 33 -0.64 -3.11 17.91
CA THR A 33 0.68 -2.51 18.08
C THR A 33 1.73 -3.56 17.74
N VAL A 34 2.53 -3.29 16.72
CA VAL A 34 3.66 -4.13 16.34
C VAL A 34 4.89 -3.66 17.09
N MET A 35 5.55 -4.55 17.82
CA MET A 35 6.81 -4.22 18.48
C MET A 35 7.97 -4.46 17.51
N ASN A 36 8.74 -3.39 17.22
CA ASN A 36 9.98 -3.46 16.45
C ASN A 36 11.16 -3.02 17.32
N GLY A 37 11.75 -3.96 18.02
CA GLY A 37 12.69 -3.68 19.11
C GLY A 37 11.98 -2.93 20.23
N ALA A 38 12.43 -1.71 20.55
CA ALA A 38 11.83 -0.84 21.54
C ALA A 38 10.68 0.03 20.98
N ARG A 39 10.54 0.11 19.65
CA ARG A 39 9.52 0.94 19.02
C ARG A 39 8.16 0.25 18.99
N ALA A 40 7.12 1.00 19.33
CA ALA A 40 5.72 0.58 19.26
C ALA A 40 5.10 1.16 17.99
N VAL A 41 4.91 0.34 16.98
CA VAL A 41 4.41 0.71 15.65
C VAL A 41 2.90 0.47 15.60
N PRO A 42 2.05 1.52 15.55
CA PRO A 42 0.61 1.35 15.39
C PRO A 42 0.30 0.73 14.02
N ALA A 43 -0.59 -0.25 13.98
CA ALA A 43 -0.99 -0.89 12.74
C ALA A 43 -2.46 -1.31 12.78
N THR A 44 -3.04 -1.48 11.59
CA THR A 44 -4.39 -2.02 11.40
C THR A 44 -4.30 -3.28 10.55
N VAL A 45 -4.90 -4.36 11.01
CA VAL A 45 -5.05 -5.61 10.27
C VAL A 45 -6.50 -5.75 9.82
N VAL A 46 -6.71 -6.15 8.55
CA VAL A 46 -8.02 -6.49 8.02
C VAL A 46 -7.98 -7.94 7.57
N VAL A 47 -8.76 -8.78 8.25
CA VAL A 47 -8.88 -10.21 7.96
C VAL A 47 -10.12 -10.44 7.12
N PRO A 48 -10.02 -11.09 5.94
CA PRO A 48 -11.19 -11.52 5.17
C PRO A 48 -12.05 -12.48 5.97
N ASP A 49 -13.30 -12.63 5.58
CA ASP A 49 -14.14 -13.68 6.13
C ASP A 49 -13.70 -15.06 5.65
N GLY A 50 -13.90 -16.09 6.48
CA GLY A 50 -13.50 -17.48 6.24
C GLY A 50 -12.42 -17.97 7.19
N ASP A 51 -11.96 -19.20 6.96
CA ASP A 51 -11.07 -19.91 7.89
C ASP A 51 -9.56 -19.72 7.57
N GLY A 52 -9.19 -19.16 6.41
CA GLY A 52 -7.80 -19.05 5.98
C GLY A 52 -7.13 -20.40 5.67
N PRO A 53 -5.79 -20.47 5.57
CA PRO A 53 -4.89 -19.33 5.56
C PRO A 53 -5.07 -18.46 4.30
N PHE A 54 -5.02 -17.15 4.49
CA PHE A 54 -5.24 -16.17 3.42
C PHE A 54 -3.94 -15.72 2.76
N PRO A 55 -3.94 -15.42 1.44
CA PRO A 55 -2.91 -14.56 0.87
C PRO A 55 -2.85 -13.25 1.67
N ALA A 56 -1.68 -12.67 1.82
CA ALA A 56 -1.53 -11.49 2.68
C ALA A 56 -0.70 -10.39 2.02
N VAL A 57 -1.08 -9.13 2.25
CA VAL A 57 -0.42 -7.94 1.70
C VAL A 57 -0.03 -6.97 2.81
N VAL A 58 1.27 -6.58 2.83
CA VAL A 58 1.76 -5.47 3.64
C VAL A 58 1.61 -4.18 2.84
N MET A 59 1.01 -3.13 3.45
CA MET A 59 0.70 -1.86 2.78
C MET A 59 1.51 -0.73 3.41
N ASN A 60 2.41 -0.12 2.64
CA ASN A 60 3.31 0.96 3.04
C ASN A 60 2.82 2.31 2.53
N HIS A 61 2.54 3.26 3.45
CA HIS A 61 2.00 4.58 3.12
C HIS A 61 3.05 5.56 2.57
N GLY A 62 2.60 6.71 2.06
CA GLY A 62 3.43 7.78 1.51
C GLY A 62 4.12 8.63 2.59
N HIS A 63 5.03 9.53 2.15
CA HIS A 63 5.75 10.43 3.04
C HIS A 63 4.80 11.37 3.80
N GLY A 64 4.88 11.36 5.13
CA GLY A 64 4.06 12.21 5.99
C GLY A 64 2.56 11.84 6.04
N GLY A 65 2.19 10.72 5.43
CA GLY A 65 0.83 10.17 5.47
C GLY A 65 0.57 9.39 6.77
N GLY A 66 0.02 8.21 6.63
CA GLY A 66 -0.24 7.27 7.74
C GLY A 66 -1.01 6.06 7.22
N ARG A 67 -1.23 5.07 8.08
CA ARG A 67 -1.92 3.82 7.71
C ARG A 67 -3.33 3.99 7.14
N GLN A 68 -3.91 5.20 7.27
CA GLN A 68 -5.22 5.53 6.71
C GLN A 68 -5.16 6.22 5.34
N GLU A 69 -4.12 7.00 5.04
CA GLU A 69 -3.99 7.78 3.81
C GLU A 69 -5.31 8.50 3.44
N GLY A 70 -5.78 9.39 4.33
CA GLY A 70 -7.05 10.09 4.12
C GLY A 70 -8.28 9.19 4.00
N GLY A 71 -8.20 7.93 4.45
CA GLY A 71 -9.22 6.90 4.30
C GLY A 71 -9.03 6.00 3.07
N GLY A 72 -8.17 6.37 2.13
CA GLY A 72 -7.90 5.60 0.91
C GLY A 72 -7.34 4.21 1.17
N PHE A 73 -6.36 4.10 2.07
CA PHE A 73 -5.81 2.78 2.45
C PHE A 73 -6.82 1.91 3.21
N GLY A 74 -7.76 2.54 3.95
CA GLY A 74 -8.87 1.81 4.56
C GLY A 74 -9.78 1.16 3.51
N ARG A 75 -10.20 1.93 2.49
CA ARG A 75 -11.01 1.41 1.38
C ARG A 75 -10.27 0.36 0.55
N LEU A 76 -8.98 0.60 0.28
CA LEU A 76 -8.15 -0.35 -0.46
C LEU A 76 -7.99 -1.67 0.31
N ALA A 77 -7.76 -1.63 1.63
CA ALA A 77 -7.70 -2.82 2.47
C ALA A 77 -9.03 -3.58 2.49
N LYS A 78 -10.17 -2.85 2.49
CA LYS A 78 -11.48 -3.46 2.35
C LYS A 78 -11.65 -4.15 0.99
N ALA A 79 -11.28 -3.49 -0.11
CA ALA A 79 -11.36 -4.08 -1.45
C ALA A 79 -10.49 -5.35 -1.58
N LEU A 80 -9.33 -5.38 -0.91
CA LEU A 80 -8.49 -6.56 -0.82
C LEU A 80 -9.13 -7.65 0.03
N ALA A 81 -9.76 -7.32 1.16
CA ALA A 81 -10.47 -8.28 2.00
C ALA A 81 -11.69 -8.89 1.27
N ASP A 82 -12.44 -8.08 0.52
CA ASP A 82 -13.53 -8.55 -0.35
C ASP A 82 -13.03 -9.54 -1.43
N ALA A 83 -11.75 -9.43 -1.81
CA ALA A 83 -11.05 -10.35 -2.72
C ALA A 83 -10.37 -11.54 -1.99
N GLY A 84 -10.61 -11.73 -0.69
CA GLY A 84 -10.06 -12.81 0.12
C GLY A 84 -8.60 -12.62 0.53
N ILE A 85 -8.11 -11.38 0.60
CA ILE A 85 -6.71 -11.04 0.89
C ILE A 85 -6.62 -10.32 2.23
N LEU A 86 -5.85 -10.90 3.15
CA LEU A 86 -5.54 -10.33 4.45
C LEU A 86 -4.53 -9.18 4.30
N THR A 87 -4.72 -8.08 5.03
CA THR A 87 -3.82 -6.93 4.95
C THR A 87 -3.32 -6.46 6.31
N ILE A 88 -2.10 -5.91 6.33
CA ILE A 88 -1.60 -5.09 7.43
C ILE A 88 -1.06 -3.78 6.88
N ARG A 89 -1.42 -2.67 7.53
CA ARG A 89 -0.90 -1.33 7.26
C ARG A 89 -0.47 -0.67 8.56
N MET A 90 0.69 -0.02 8.58
CA MET A 90 1.30 0.54 9.78
C MET A 90 1.52 2.05 9.64
N ASP A 91 1.73 2.73 10.77
CA ASP A 91 2.22 4.11 10.82
C ASP A 91 3.72 4.14 11.03
N PHE A 92 4.45 4.74 10.09
CA PHE A 92 5.89 5.00 10.22
C PHE A 92 6.18 6.10 11.26
N PRO A 93 7.42 6.23 11.75
CA PRO A 93 7.77 7.27 12.71
C PRO A 93 7.36 8.68 12.25
N GLY A 94 6.75 9.43 13.16
CA GLY A 94 6.24 10.77 12.91
C GLY A 94 4.96 10.87 12.07
N SER A 95 4.34 9.74 11.74
CA SER A 95 3.13 9.66 10.92
C SER A 95 1.97 9.03 11.68
N GLY A 96 0.73 9.38 11.30
CA GLY A 96 -0.48 8.81 11.87
C GLY A 96 -0.53 8.90 13.41
N ASP A 97 -0.70 7.75 14.07
CA ASP A 97 -0.74 7.62 15.54
C ASP A 97 0.63 7.26 16.16
N SER A 98 1.70 7.17 15.35
CA SER A 98 3.04 6.88 15.85
C SER A 98 3.47 7.89 16.92
N LYS A 99 4.07 7.40 18.00
CA LYS A 99 4.66 8.26 19.06
C LYS A 99 6.13 8.55 18.83
N GLU A 100 6.74 7.88 17.87
CA GLU A 100 8.11 8.15 17.47
C GLU A 100 8.20 9.51 16.75
N PRO A 101 9.28 10.28 16.95
CA PRO A 101 9.44 11.56 16.28
C PRO A 101 9.68 11.37 14.78
N PHE A 102 9.34 12.38 13.97
CA PHE A 102 9.57 12.35 12.52
C PHE A 102 11.06 12.22 12.16
N THR A 103 11.98 12.64 13.06
CA THR A 103 13.43 12.45 12.91
C THR A 103 13.83 10.98 12.77
N ASP A 104 13.02 10.06 13.24
CA ASP A 104 13.24 8.62 13.11
C ASP A 104 12.60 8.02 11.86
N GLY A 105 11.90 8.82 11.05
CA GLY A 105 11.24 8.43 9.80
C GLY A 105 12.19 8.28 8.61
N TYR A 106 13.41 7.77 8.82
CA TYR A 106 14.37 7.48 7.75
C TYR A 106 14.16 6.08 7.15
N LEU A 107 14.68 5.86 5.96
CA LEU A 107 14.32 4.73 5.10
C LEU A 107 14.54 3.36 5.77
N SER A 108 15.66 3.16 6.47
CA SER A 108 15.94 1.88 7.13
C SER A 108 14.97 1.57 8.28
N ASN A 109 14.53 2.58 9.04
CA ASN A 109 13.49 2.38 10.06
C ASN A 109 12.13 2.04 9.44
N MET A 110 11.73 2.71 8.36
CA MET A 110 10.48 2.41 7.65
C MET A 110 10.51 1.00 7.07
N ILE A 111 11.62 0.56 6.48
CA ILE A 111 11.80 -0.82 6.01
C ILE A 111 11.73 -1.81 7.17
N SER A 112 12.38 -1.51 8.29
CA SER A 112 12.35 -2.35 9.49
C SER A 112 10.93 -2.50 10.05
N ASP A 113 10.14 -1.42 10.08
CA ASP A 113 8.76 -1.44 10.55
C ASP A 113 7.83 -2.24 9.60
N SER A 114 8.05 -2.12 8.29
CA SER A 114 7.35 -2.92 7.27
C SER A 114 7.64 -4.43 7.47
N ASN A 115 8.90 -4.80 7.67
CA ASN A 115 9.32 -6.19 7.91
C ASN A 115 8.79 -6.74 9.25
N ALA A 116 8.83 -5.93 10.31
CA ALA A 116 8.27 -6.30 11.61
C ALA A 116 6.75 -6.51 11.53
N SER A 117 6.06 -5.69 10.72
CA SER A 117 4.62 -5.83 10.47
C SER A 117 4.28 -7.12 9.72
N LEU A 118 5.07 -7.51 8.73
CA LEU A 118 4.93 -8.83 8.10
C LEU A 118 5.13 -9.97 9.10
N ALA A 119 6.21 -9.90 9.90
CA ALA A 119 6.49 -10.94 10.88
C ALA A 119 5.36 -11.07 11.92
N TYR A 120 4.84 -9.94 12.40
CA TYR A 120 3.69 -9.90 13.30
C TYR A 120 2.44 -10.51 12.67
N LEU A 121 2.15 -10.18 11.40
CA LEU A 121 1.01 -10.72 10.67
C LEU A 121 1.08 -12.25 10.56
N LEU A 122 2.23 -12.79 10.16
CA LEU A 122 2.45 -14.22 10.02
C LEU A 122 2.37 -14.98 11.35
N GLN A 123 2.73 -14.31 12.46
CA GLN A 123 2.73 -14.93 13.78
C GLN A 123 1.35 -14.94 14.43
N ASN A 124 0.51 -13.93 14.17
CA ASN A 124 -0.70 -13.68 14.96
C ASN A 124 -2.01 -13.83 14.17
N PHE A 125 -1.93 -13.95 12.84
CA PHE A 125 -3.11 -14.01 11.96
C PHE A 125 -2.99 -15.17 10.96
N PRO A 126 -4.11 -15.65 10.38
CA PRO A 126 -4.10 -16.79 9.46
C PRO A 126 -3.59 -16.41 8.06
N ALA A 127 -2.38 -15.86 7.98
CA ALA A 127 -1.71 -15.52 6.74
C ALA A 127 -0.95 -16.71 6.16
N ASP A 128 -0.99 -16.88 4.84
CA ASP A 128 -0.22 -17.91 4.14
C ASP A 128 1.18 -17.38 3.79
N PRO A 129 2.25 -17.92 4.38
CA PRO A 129 3.61 -17.46 4.11
C PRO A 129 4.10 -17.72 2.67
N ALA A 130 3.41 -18.55 1.90
CA ALA A 130 3.73 -18.82 0.50
C ALA A 130 3.06 -17.84 -0.46
N ARG A 131 2.07 -17.05 -0.02
CA ARG A 131 1.25 -16.14 -0.82
C ARG A 131 1.29 -14.70 -0.27
N LEU A 132 2.47 -14.10 -0.31
CA LEU A 132 2.73 -12.78 0.25
C LEU A 132 2.87 -11.73 -0.84
N GLY A 133 2.24 -10.57 -0.63
CA GLY A 133 2.37 -9.38 -1.44
C GLY A 133 2.81 -8.17 -0.62
N ILE A 134 3.36 -7.18 -1.30
CA ILE A 134 3.69 -5.87 -0.75
C ILE A 134 3.05 -4.80 -1.62
N LEU A 135 2.45 -3.79 -1.01
CA LEU A 135 1.90 -2.62 -1.68
C LEU A 135 2.57 -1.37 -1.12
N GLY A 136 2.96 -0.46 -1.99
CA GLY A 136 3.53 0.80 -1.56
C GLY A 136 3.00 1.98 -2.37
N TYR A 137 2.67 3.07 -1.66
CA TYR A 137 2.24 4.33 -2.24
C TYR A 137 3.34 5.38 -2.08
N SER A 138 3.72 6.07 -3.17
CA SER A 138 4.70 7.16 -3.14
C SER A 138 6.02 6.72 -2.47
N MET A 139 6.40 7.26 -1.33
CA MET A 139 7.55 6.82 -0.51
C MET A 139 7.41 5.34 -0.10
N GLY A 140 6.20 4.87 0.22
CA GLY A 140 5.94 3.45 0.46
C GLY A 140 6.26 2.57 -0.75
N GLY A 141 6.12 3.10 -1.96
CA GLY A 141 6.56 2.46 -3.20
C GLY A 141 8.09 2.31 -3.27
N ARG A 142 8.85 3.31 -2.80
CA ARG A 142 10.32 3.19 -2.64
C ARG A 142 10.67 2.08 -1.66
N ILE A 143 9.97 2.00 -0.53
CA ILE A 143 10.16 0.93 0.45
C ILE A 143 9.91 -0.44 -0.20
N ALA A 144 8.80 -0.60 -0.91
CA ALA A 144 8.44 -1.85 -1.58
C ALA A 144 9.51 -2.28 -2.61
N LEU A 145 9.99 -1.34 -3.44
CA LEU A 145 11.06 -1.59 -4.40
C LEU A 145 12.35 -2.02 -3.70
N THR A 146 12.78 -1.28 -2.67
CA THR A 146 14.01 -1.60 -1.91
C THR A 146 13.94 -2.96 -1.22
N VAL A 147 12.78 -3.31 -0.65
CA VAL A 147 12.57 -4.65 -0.06
C VAL A 147 12.58 -5.74 -1.15
N GLY A 148 11.98 -5.45 -2.32
CA GLY A 148 11.96 -6.38 -3.46
C GLY A 148 13.34 -6.75 -3.99
N GLU A 149 14.31 -5.83 -3.90
CA GLU A 149 15.70 -6.06 -4.31
C GLU A 149 16.51 -6.95 -3.34
N THR A 150 16.01 -7.15 -2.12
CA THR A 150 16.72 -7.89 -1.09
C THR A 150 16.68 -9.40 -1.38
N ASP A 151 17.85 -10.04 -1.29
CA ASP A 151 17.95 -11.50 -1.43
C ASP A 151 17.05 -12.20 -0.41
N GLY A 152 16.26 -13.16 -0.90
CA GLY A 152 15.35 -13.93 -0.06
C GLY A 152 14.09 -13.17 0.38
N ASN A 153 13.75 -12.01 -0.25
CA ASN A 153 12.48 -11.38 0.00
C ASN A 153 11.32 -12.38 -0.24
N PRO A 154 10.27 -12.38 0.61
CA PRO A 154 9.22 -13.41 0.56
C PRO A 154 8.09 -13.09 -0.43
N TYR A 155 8.07 -11.89 -1.02
CA TYR A 155 6.93 -11.39 -1.75
C TYR A 155 6.84 -11.96 -3.17
N LYS A 156 5.65 -12.48 -3.52
CA LYS A 156 5.30 -13.01 -4.84
C LYS A 156 4.64 -11.96 -5.75
N ALA A 157 4.10 -10.90 -5.14
CA ALA A 157 3.42 -9.82 -5.83
C ALA A 157 3.79 -8.46 -5.22
N MET A 158 4.03 -7.46 -6.07
CA MET A 158 4.35 -6.09 -5.68
C MET A 158 3.38 -5.13 -6.38
N GLY A 159 2.58 -4.40 -5.60
CA GLY A 159 1.72 -3.33 -6.07
C GLY A 159 2.36 -1.98 -5.78
N LEU A 160 2.44 -1.13 -6.77
CA LEU A 160 3.07 0.19 -6.69
C LEU A 160 2.07 1.26 -7.12
N LEU A 161 1.66 2.13 -6.20
CA LEU A 161 0.84 3.30 -6.48
C LEU A 161 1.74 4.54 -6.53
N ALA A 162 1.96 5.09 -7.72
CA ALA A 162 2.86 6.22 -7.94
C ALA A 162 4.17 6.11 -7.15
N PRO A 163 5.00 5.07 -7.36
CA PRO A 163 6.18 4.84 -6.54
C PRO A 163 7.22 5.94 -6.74
N SER A 164 7.82 6.40 -5.64
CA SER A 164 9.00 7.28 -5.70
C SER A 164 10.24 6.46 -6.07
N ALA A 165 10.42 6.23 -7.39
CA ALA A 165 11.41 5.31 -7.94
C ALA A 165 12.70 5.98 -8.44
N ASN A 166 12.74 7.32 -8.48
CA ASN A 166 13.89 8.10 -8.92
C ASN A 166 15.12 7.93 -8.00
N PRO A 167 16.34 8.21 -8.49
CA PRO A 167 17.53 8.25 -7.66
C PRO A 167 17.36 9.18 -6.45
N GLY A 168 17.97 8.85 -5.31
CA GLY A 168 17.77 9.59 -4.07
C GLY A 168 18.14 11.07 -4.15
N LYS A 169 19.15 11.44 -4.96
CA LYS A 169 19.49 12.86 -5.18
C LYS A 169 18.36 13.62 -5.84
N ASP A 170 17.68 13.04 -6.84
CA ASP A 170 16.57 13.68 -7.55
C ASP A 170 15.37 13.85 -6.62
N LEU A 171 15.12 12.84 -5.76
CA LEU A 171 14.08 12.95 -4.73
C LEU A 171 14.39 14.05 -3.72
N LEU A 172 15.63 14.17 -3.24
CA LEU A 172 16.03 15.23 -2.31
C LEU A 172 15.92 16.61 -2.95
N LEU A 173 16.26 16.74 -4.23
CA LEU A 173 16.02 17.98 -4.99
C LEU A 173 14.54 18.31 -5.13
N PHE A 174 13.67 17.30 -5.32
CA PHE A 174 12.23 17.52 -5.31
C PHE A 174 11.75 18.10 -3.97
N PHE A 175 12.19 17.55 -2.83
CA PHE A 175 11.89 18.10 -1.50
C PHE A 175 12.42 19.53 -1.32
N ALA A 176 13.54 19.85 -1.96
CA ALA A 176 14.12 21.21 -1.97
C ALA A 176 13.50 22.14 -3.02
N GLY A 177 12.33 21.80 -3.59
CA GLY A 177 11.67 22.61 -4.62
C GLY A 177 12.47 22.73 -5.93
N GLY A 178 13.35 21.79 -6.24
CA GLY A 178 14.24 21.79 -7.39
C GLY A 178 15.51 22.63 -7.21
N SER A 179 15.78 23.16 -6.00
CA SER A 179 16.90 24.07 -5.71
C SER A 179 18.06 23.33 -5.03
N GLU A 180 19.22 23.30 -5.68
CA GLU A 180 20.47 22.79 -5.08
C GLU A 180 20.84 23.56 -3.81
N ALA A 181 20.73 24.89 -3.84
CA ALA A 181 21.04 25.73 -2.69
C ALA A 181 20.11 25.46 -1.50
N GLU A 182 18.83 25.18 -1.73
CA GLU A 182 17.89 24.82 -0.67
C GLU A 182 18.17 23.42 -0.13
N TYR A 183 18.52 22.46 -0.99
CA TYR A 183 18.99 21.14 -0.55
C TYR A 183 20.21 21.26 0.36
N GLU A 184 21.24 22.02 -0.06
CA GLU A 184 22.44 22.24 0.74
C GLU A 184 22.14 22.92 2.07
N ARG A 185 21.24 23.89 2.10
CA ARG A 185 20.79 24.57 3.32
C ARG A 185 20.12 23.59 4.29
N LEU A 186 19.16 22.79 3.81
CA LEU A 186 18.45 21.79 4.63
C LEU A 186 19.43 20.74 5.15
N TYR A 187 20.33 20.24 4.31
CA TYR A 187 21.31 19.25 4.68
C TYR A 187 22.32 19.78 5.73
N ALA A 188 22.78 21.02 5.56
CA ALA A 188 23.65 21.69 6.52
C ALA A 188 22.95 21.90 7.88
N GLU A 189 21.68 22.30 7.87
CA GLU A 189 20.87 22.45 9.09
C GLU A 189 20.70 21.10 9.79
N ALA A 190 20.36 20.03 9.07
CA ALA A 190 20.25 18.68 9.62
C ALA A 190 21.59 18.12 10.14
N SER A 191 22.72 18.58 9.58
CA SER A 191 24.08 18.18 9.96
C SER A 191 24.65 18.99 11.12
N SER A 192 23.97 20.04 11.59
CA SER A 192 24.37 20.85 12.73
C SER A 192 24.11 20.12 14.07
N ASP A 193 24.50 20.76 15.18
CA ASP A 193 24.21 20.26 16.55
C ASP A 193 22.71 20.09 16.82
N LYS A 194 21.84 20.71 16.01
CA LYS A 194 20.38 20.54 16.04
C LYS A 194 19.95 19.14 15.64
N GLY A 195 20.69 18.48 14.72
CA GLY A 195 20.50 17.12 14.28
C GLY A 195 19.32 16.92 13.29
N TYR A 196 18.60 17.97 12.92
CA TYR A 196 17.51 17.94 11.94
C TYR A 196 17.33 19.29 11.26
N ALA A 197 16.73 19.28 10.07
CA ALA A 197 16.21 20.48 9.39
C ALA A 197 14.71 20.62 9.65
N ASP A 198 14.24 21.85 9.92
CA ASP A 198 12.81 22.15 9.88
C ASP A 198 12.39 22.25 8.40
N TYR A 199 11.35 21.51 8.06
CA TYR A 199 10.85 21.40 6.70
C TYR A 199 9.33 21.60 6.66
N THR A 200 8.86 22.35 5.67
CA THR A 200 7.44 22.46 5.39
C THR A 200 7.17 21.83 4.04
N THR A 201 6.35 20.79 4.02
CA THR A 201 5.97 20.11 2.76
C THR A 201 5.16 21.04 1.87
N MET A 202 5.06 20.71 0.58
CA MET A 202 4.19 21.42 -0.36
C MET A 202 2.70 21.40 0.05
N PHE A 203 2.32 20.50 0.96
CA PHE A 203 0.97 20.38 1.55
C PHE A 203 0.83 21.10 2.89
N GLY A 204 1.84 21.87 3.32
CA GLY A 204 1.83 22.69 4.55
C GLY A 204 2.12 21.90 5.84
N GLN A 205 2.51 20.65 5.78
CA GLN A 205 2.89 19.88 6.96
C GLN A 205 4.27 20.30 7.46
N GLN A 206 4.39 20.49 8.80
CA GLN A 206 5.67 20.78 9.45
C GLN A 206 6.35 19.47 9.84
N GLN A 207 7.59 19.27 9.41
CA GLN A 207 8.35 18.06 9.63
C GLN A 207 9.78 18.40 10.09
N LYS A 208 10.42 17.44 10.75
CA LYS A 208 11.83 17.51 11.16
C LYS A 208 12.60 16.40 10.48
N LEU A 209 13.36 16.76 9.45
CA LEU A 209 14.13 15.81 8.66
C LEU A 209 15.52 15.63 9.27
N SER A 210 15.83 14.44 9.80
CA SER A 210 17.15 14.16 10.39
C SER A 210 18.25 14.05 9.32
N LYS A 211 19.50 14.24 9.72
CA LYS A 211 20.64 13.98 8.82
C LYS A 211 20.60 12.58 8.23
N GLN A 212 20.21 11.57 9.02
CA GLN A 212 20.12 10.19 8.58
C GLN A 212 19.05 10.02 7.47
N TRP A 213 17.94 10.73 7.56
CA TRP A 213 16.92 10.76 6.49
C TRP A 213 17.53 11.21 5.14
N PHE A 214 18.35 12.29 5.15
CA PHE A 214 19.05 12.76 3.96
C PHE A 214 20.07 11.75 3.44
N ASP A 215 20.92 11.22 4.35
CA ASP A 215 22.02 10.32 3.98
C ASP A 215 21.49 9.03 3.35
N GLU A 216 20.46 8.43 3.93
CA GLU A 216 19.88 7.17 3.44
C GLU A 216 19.12 7.37 2.12
N LEU A 217 18.39 8.47 1.97
CA LEU A 217 17.74 8.79 0.69
C LEU A 217 18.78 9.07 -0.39
N LEU A 218 19.83 9.85 -0.10
CA LEU A 218 20.89 10.13 -1.06
C LEU A 218 21.55 8.85 -1.58
N ALA A 219 21.75 7.87 -0.70
CA ALA A 219 22.33 6.57 -1.06
C ALA A 219 21.33 5.64 -1.77
N SER A 220 20.03 5.91 -1.70
CA SER A 220 18.99 5.01 -2.21
C SER A 220 18.85 5.07 -3.72
N LYS A 221 18.84 3.89 -4.35
CA LYS A 221 18.66 3.68 -5.79
C LYS A 221 17.70 2.51 -6.03
N PRO A 222 16.39 2.70 -5.85
CA PRO A 222 15.41 1.61 -5.75
C PRO A 222 15.18 0.81 -7.03
N LEU A 223 15.84 1.16 -8.14
CA LEU A 223 15.77 0.40 -9.39
C LEU A 223 17.09 -0.26 -9.79
N GLU A 224 18.17 -0.06 -9.01
CA GLU A 224 19.51 -0.54 -9.40
C GLU A 224 19.56 -2.07 -9.48
N SER A 225 18.86 -2.75 -8.57
CA SER A 225 18.84 -4.22 -8.47
C SER A 225 17.44 -4.82 -8.62
N ILE A 226 16.43 -4.05 -9.04
CA ILE A 226 15.04 -4.53 -9.09
C ILE A 226 14.84 -5.74 -10.01
N SER A 227 15.73 -5.96 -10.96
CA SER A 227 15.75 -7.17 -11.80
C SER A 227 16.00 -8.47 -10.99
N ALA A 228 16.49 -8.37 -9.74
CA ALA A 228 16.60 -9.50 -8.82
C ALA A 228 15.23 -9.96 -8.32
N TYR A 229 14.24 -9.09 -8.24
CA TYR A 229 12.86 -9.45 -7.95
C TYR A 229 12.30 -10.38 -9.02
N LYS A 230 11.52 -11.41 -8.63
CA LYS A 230 11.01 -12.43 -9.56
C LYS A 230 9.49 -12.58 -9.49
N GLY A 231 8.83 -11.81 -8.65
CA GLY A 231 7.38 -11.84 -8.48
C GLY A 231 6.63 -11.02 -9.55
N ALA A 232 5.31 -11.07 -9.52
CA ALA A 232 4.48 -10.20 -10.34
C ALA A 232 4.56 -8.75 -9.85
N MET A 233 4.51 -7.77 -10.77
CA MET A 233 4.53 -6.34 -10.44
C MET A 233 3.44 -5.60 -11.19
N LEU A 234 2.70 -4.75 -10.47
CA LEU A 234 1.74 -3.80 -11.02
C LEU A 234 2.11 -2.39 -10.60
N VAL A 235 2.19 -1.48 -11.56
CA VAL A 235 2.27 -0.04 -11.33
C VAL A 235 0.90 0.59 -11.66
N VAL A 236 0.34 1.36 -10.73
CA VAL A 236 -0.86 2.17 -10.92
C VAL A 236 -0.45 3.64 -10.83
N HIS A 237 -0.81 4.45 -11.84
CA HIS A 237 -0.38 5.84 -11.90
C HIS A 237 -1.44 6.76 -12.46
N GLY A 238 -1.55 7.99 -11.90
CA GLY A 238 -2.46 9.04 -12.33
C GLY A 238 -1.88 9.88 -13.46
N ASP A 239 -2.67 10.17 -14.47
CA ASP A 239 -2.22 10.98 -15.62
C ASP A 239 -2.07 12.48 -15.30
N LYS A 240 -2.59 12.93 -14.14
CA LYS A 240 -2.44 14.31 -13.61
C LYS A 240 -1.49 14.38 -12.42
N ASP A 241 -0.76 13.31 -12.10
CA ASP A 241 0.20 13.31 -11.01
C ASP A 241 1.40 14.22 -11.34
N VAL A 242 1.52 15.31 -10.58
CA VAL A 242 2.61 16.28 -10.69
C VAL A 242 3.70 16.10 -9.64
N VAL A 243 3.46 15.22 -8.65
CA VAL A 243 4.39 14.88 -7.57
C VAL A 243 5.35 13.79 -8.04
N ILE A 244 4.80 12.65 -8.43
CA ILE A 244 5.53 11.58 -9.10
C ILE A 244 5.13 11.61 -10.57
N LYS A 245 6.05 12.06 -11.42
CA LYS A 245 5.75 12.26 -12.84
C LYS A 245 5.63 10.92 -13.58
N PRO A 246 4.83 10.83 -14.65
CA PRO A 246 4.71 9.61 -15.45
C PRO A 246 6.04 9.02 -15.94
N ALA A 247 7.04 9.87 -16.22
CA ALA A 247 8.38 9.43 -16.61
C ALA A 247 9.08 8.56 -15.55
N GLU A 248 8.73 8.69 -14.26
CA GLU A 248 9.28 7.81 -13.21
C GLU A 248 8.76 6.38 -13.33
N ASN A 249 7.53 6.19 -13.82
CA ASN A 249 7.00 4.86 -14.12
C ASN A 249 7.67 4.23 -15.33
N GLU A 250 7.99 5.03 -16.34
CA GLU A 250 8.76 4.53 -17.50
C GLU A 250 10.09 3.94 -17.04
N ALA A 251 10.74 4.57 -16.04
CA ALA A 251 11.95 4.03 -15.43
C ALA A 251 11.70 2.70 -14.70
N VAL A 252 10.58 2.53 -13.98
CA VAL A 252 10.22 1.25 -13.36
C VAL A 252 10.00 0.17 -14.40
N ILE A 253 9.24 0.46 -15.48
CA ILE A 253 8.98 -0.49 -16.57
C ILE A 253 10.26 -0.84 -17.32
N ALA A 254 11.14 0.13 -17.54
CA ALA A 254 12.44 -0.11 -18.18
C ALA A 254 13.34 -1.02 -17.32
N ALA A 255 13.34 -0.83 -15.99
CA ALA A 255 14.12 -1.66 -15.07
C ALA A 255 13.49 -3.04 -14.82
N TYR A 256 12.15 -3.15 -14.91
CA TYR A 256 11.41 -4.39 -14.75
C TYR A 256 10.36 -4.57 -15.85
N PRO A 257 10.75 -5.02 -17.05
CA PRO A 257 9.86 -5.09 -18.24
C PRO A 257 8.66 -6.04 -18.10
N ALA A 258 8.67 -6.92 -17.09
CA ALA A 258 7.54 -7.81 -16.80
C ALA A 258 6.43 -7.12 -15.96
N ALA A 259 6.64 -5.88 -15.49
CA ALA A 259 5.62 -5.14 -14.78
C ALA A 259 4.45 -4.78 -15.70
N SER A 260 3.24 -4.85 -15.14
CA SER A 260 2.04 -4.30 -15.75
C SER A 260 1.84 -2.85 -15.29
N ILE A 261 1.16 -2.04 -16.12
CA ILE A 261 0.82 -0.66 -15.78
C ILE A 261 -0.67 -0.41 -15.97
N VAL A 262 -1.28 0.33 -15.04
CA VAL A 262 -2.61 0.90 -15.15
C VAL A 262 -2.50 2.43 -15.02
N LEU A 263 -2.91 3.15 -16.05
CA LEU A 263 -3.06 4.60 -15.99
C LEU A 263 -4.47 4.95 -15.49
N VAL A 264 -4.54 5.81 -14.49
CA VAL A 264 -5.81 6.29 -13.90
C VAL A 264 -6.08 7.68 -14.45
N PRO A 265 -7.11 7.82 -15.32
CA PRO A 265 -7.45 9.11 -15.90
C PRO A 265 -7.86 10.13 -14.83
N GLU A 266 -7.48 11.41 -15.03
CA GLU A 266 -7.80 12.55 -14.17
C GLU A 266 -7.30 12.43 -12.72
N ALA A 267 -6.52 11.39 -12.38
CA ALA A 267 -5.98 11.20 -11.04
C ALA A 267 -4.73 12.05 -10.84
N ASP A 268 -4.75 12.89 -9.82
CA ASP A 268 -3.58 13.54 -9.23
C ASP A 268 -2.88 12.59 -8.24
N HIS A 269 -1.85 13.08 -7.53
CA HIS A 269 -1.12 12.27 -6.54
C HIS A 269 -1.98 11.81 -5.35
N GLY A 270 -3.14 12.42 -5.13
CA GLY A 270 -4.06 12.08 -4.04
C GLY A 270 -4.94 10.87 -4.32
N TYR A 271 -5.11 10.47 -5.57
CA TYR A 271 -5.90 9.28 -5.99
C TYR A 271 -7.32 9.22 -5.40
N GLY A 272 -7.94 10.38 -5.13
CA GLY A 272 -9.23 10.44 -4.45
C GLY A 272 -9.19 10.01 -2.97
N PHE A 273 -8.02 9.85 -2.38
CA PHE A 273 -7.86 9.48 -0.97
C PHE A 273 -8.20 10.63 -0.03
N TYR A 274 -7.91 11.87 -0.47
CA TYR A 274 -8.07 13.10 0.28
C TYR A 274 -9.15 14.03 -0.30
N SER A 275 -9.84 13.59 -1.37
CA SER A 275 -10.84 14.37 -2.10
C SER A 275 -12.00 13.48 -2.55
N ASP A 276 -13.12 14.10 -2.94
CA ASP A 276 -14.29 13.36 -3.46
C ASP A 276 -14.10 13.05 -4.95
N GLN A 277 -13.36 11.97 -5.23
CA GLN A 277 -13.14 11.42 -6.58
C GLN A 277 -13.41 9.91 -6.58
N PRO A 278 -14.68 9.48 -6.45
CA PRO A 278 -15.02 8.07 -6.22
C PRO A 278 -14.64 7.17 -7.41
N GLU A 279 -14.69 7.67 -8.64
CA GLU A 279 -14.32 6.88 -9.84
C GLU A 279 -12.81 6.60 -9.88
N VAL A 280 -11.98 7.59 -9.50
CA VAL A 280 -10.53 7.44 -9.38
C VAL A 280 -10.20 6.41 -8.30
N SER A 281 -10.76 6.56 -7.10
CA SER A 281 -10.55 5.63 -5.99
C SER A 281 -10.96 4.21 -6.34
N ALA A 282 -12.15 4.04 -6.94
CA ALA A 282 -12.67 2.72 -7.33
C ALA A 282 -11.79 2.03 -8.38
N LEU A 283 -11.23 2.78 -9.33
CA LEU A 283 -10.29 2.21 -10.31
C LEU A 283 -8.99 1.75 -9.65
N VAL A 284 -8.44 2.53 -8.72
CA VAL A 284 -7.25 2.14 -7.94
C VAL A 284 -7.53 0.87 -7.12
N GLU A 285 -8.62 0.87 -6.35
CA GLU A 285 -9.03 -0.23 -5.47
C GLU A 285 -9.26 -1.53 -6.27
N SER A 286 -10.02 -1.46 -7.37
CA SER A 286 -10.29 -2.63 -8.21
C SER A 286 -9.06 -3.14 -8.95
N SER A 287 -8.13 -2.26 -9.36
CA SER A 287 -6.89 -2.65 -10.02
C SER A 287 -6.00 -3.49 -9.10
N PHE A 288 -5.79 -3.05 -7.85
CA PHE A 288 -4.99 -3.81 -6.90
C PHE A 288 -5.70 -5.07 -6.41
N ALA A 289 -7.01 -5.03 -6.14
CA ALA A 289 -7.77 -6.21 -5.75
C ALA A 289 -7.69 -7.31 -6.83
N LYS A 290 -7.89 -6.95 -8.09
CA LYS A 290 -7.72 -7.87 -9.22
C LYS A 290 -6.30 -8.41 -9.30
N PHE A 291 -5.30 -7.52 -9.29
CA PHE A 291 -3.89 -7.91 -9.43
C PHE A 291 -3.46 -8.89 -8.35
N PHE A 292 -3.68 -8.55 -7.07
CA PHE A 292 -3.25 -9.44 -5.98
C PHE A 292 -4.04 -10.75 -5.94
N SER A 293 -5.34 -10.74 -6.27
CA SER A 293 -6.13 -11.97 -6.32
C SER A 293 -5.67 -12.93 -7.44
N GLU A 294 -5.08 -12.41 -8.52
CA GLU A 294 -4.52 -13.22 -9.61
C GLU A 294 -3.09 -13.68 -9.30
N ALA A 295 -2.26 -12.81 -8.74
CA ALA A 295 -0.84 -13.07 -8.50
C ALA A 295 -0.54 -13.90 -7.24
N LEU A 296 -1.50 -13.98 -6.29
CA LEU A 296 -1.36 -14.71 -5.02
C LEU A 296 -2.25 -15.97 -4.93
N LYS A 297 -2.61 -16.54 -6.08
CA LYS A 297 -3.36 -17.81 -6.15
C LYS A 297 -2.58 -19.00 -5.65
#